data_21f6c597aaff2aed25f5737cc4a8cd20
#
_entry.id   21f6c597aaff2aed25f5737cc4a8cd20
#
_cell.length_a   1.000
_cell.length_b   1.000
_cell.length_c   1.000
_cell.angle_alpha   90.00
_cell.angle_beta   90.00
_cell.angle_gamma   90.00
#
_symmetry.space_group_name_H-M   'P 1'
#
loop_
_entity.id
_entity.type
_entity.pdbx_description
1 polymer ?
#
loop_
_entity_poly.entity_id
_entity_poly.type
_entity_poly.pdbx_seq_one_letter_code
_entity_poly.pdbx_strand_id
1 'polypeptide(L)'
;ESDVIEFVFDMLKNQYFGKVFINPTLEMYHQYWSNNMIVINKLTTEAPKSAGISWHTRLEKLLVDIVADPLLLDSVSESEYPTIYEDAFSMYVVDESCLFRYAARRAVDKKIKKLIREKTNITLRTKR
;
A
#
# COMPACT_ATOMS: atom_id res chain seq x y z
N GLU A 1 4.35 14.96 12.41
CA GLU A 1 4.58 13.91 11.41
C GLU A 1 5.31 14.40 10.15
N SER A 2 5.01 15.63 9.67
CA SER A 2 5.77 16.20 8.56
C SER A 2 7.24 16.38 8.93
N ASP A 3 7.53 16.71 10.18
CA ASP A 3 8.89 16.83 10.69
C ASP A 3 9.64 15.48 10.66
N VAL A 4 8.92 14.39 10.93
CA VAL A 4 9.50 13.04 10.89
C VAL A 4 9.86 12.66 9.45
N ILE A 5 9.01 13.00 8.48
CA ILE A 5 9.26 12.73 7.06
C ILE A 5 10.52 13.47 6.60
N GLU A 6 10.64 14.76 6.95
CA GLU A 6 11.81 15.55 6.61
C GLU A 6 13.08 15.02 7.28
N PHE A 7 12.97 14.61 8.54
CA PHE A 7 14.09 14.01 9.26
C PHE A 7 14.58 12.72 8.58
N VAL A 8 13.67 11.84 8.19
CA VAL A 8 14.01 10.60 7.49
C VAL A 8 14.64 10.91 6.14
N PHE A 9 14.09 11.89 5.42
CA PHE A 9 14.67 12.33 4.13
C PHE A 9 16.11 12.83 4.31
N ASP A 10 16.33 13.71 5.28
CA ASP A 10 17.66 14.25 5.54
C ASP A 10 18.67 13.17 5.93
N MET A 11 18.23 12.17 6.68
CA MET A 11 19.06 11.04 7.07
C MET A 11 19.44 10.18 5.86
N LEU A 12 18.50 9.94 4.94
CA LEU A 12 18.72 9.05 3.80
C LEU A 12 19.38 9.72 2.61
N LYS A 13 19.17 11.03 2.39
CA LYS A 13 19.68 11.72 1.20
C LYS A 13 21.19 11.71 1.10
N ASN A 14 21.89 11.72 2.24
CA ASN A 14 23.37 11.69 2.24
C ASN A 14 23.90 10.32 1.85
N GLN A 15 23.19 9.24 2.24
CA GLN A 15 23.59 7.88 1.95
C GLN A 15 23.16 7.46 0.53
N TYR A 16 22.01 7.95 0.07
CA TYR A 16 21.43 7.59 -1.22
C TYR A 16 21.19 8.85 -2.06
N PHE A 17 22.24 9.59 -2.32
CA PHE A 17 22.16 10.88 -3.01
C PHE A 17 21.44 10.78 -4.35
N GLY A 18 20.45 11.66 -4.56
CA GLY A 18 19.69 11.73 -5.79
C GLY A 18 18.66 10.61 -5.98
N LYS A 19 18.48 9.71 -4.99
CA LYS A 19 17.58 8.55 -5.10
C LYS A 19 16.41 8.57 -4.13
N VAL A 20 16.38 9.56 -3.21
CA VAL A 20 15.34 9.66 -2.19
C VAL A 20 14.36 10.78 -2.56
N PHE A 21 13.08 10.47 -2.60
CA PHE A 21 12.02 11.41 -2.99
C PHE A 21 10.91 11.42 -1.93
N ILE A 22 10.43 12.61 -1.57
CA ILE A 22 9.31 12.77 -0.65
C ILE A 22 8.04 12.96 -1.47
N ASN A 23 7.09 12.05 -1.30
CA ASN A 23 5.75 12.13 -1.90
C ASN A 23 5.79 12.61 -3.36
N PRO A 24 6.55 11.93 -4.23
CA PRO A 24 6.70 12.37 -5.61
C PRO A 24 5.38 12.25 -6.39
N THR A 25 5.20 13.10 -7.39
CA THR A 25 4.12 12.93 -8.35
C THR A 25 4.42 11.71 -9.23
N LEU A 26 3.40 11.17 -9.89
CA LEU A 26 3.58 10.05 -10.80
C LEU A 26 4.54 10.42 -11.94
N GLU A 27 4.46 11.66 -12.42
CA GLU A 27 5.37 12.18 -13.46
C GLU A 27 6.82 12.20 -12.98
N MET A 28 7.09 12.69 -11.78
CA MET A 28 8.42 12.67 -11.18
C MET A 28 8.92 11.26 -10.97
N TYR A 29 8.03 10.36 -10.53
CA TYR A 29 8.35 8.95 -10.34
C TYR A 29 8.83 8.32 -11.65
N HIS A 30 8.12 8.53 -12.77
CA HIS A 30 8.50 8.01 -14.07
C HIS A 30 9.81 8.63 -14.57
N GLN A 31 9.99 9.94 -14.37
CA GLN A 31 11.17 10.66 -14.86
C GLN A 31 12.45 10.22 -14.17
N TYR A 32 12.39 9.98 -12.85
CA TYR A 32 13.58 9.69 -12.04
C TYR A 32 13.65 8.24 -11.57
N TRP A 33 12.82 7.36 -12.12
CA TRP A 33 12.75 5.98 -11.68
C TRP A 33 14.10 5.27 -11.79
N SER A 34 14.44 4.47 -10.78
CA SER A 34 15.59 3.57 -10.79
C SER A 34 15.32 2.41 -9.84
N ASN A 35 16.06 1.31 -9.99
CA ASN A 35 15.91 0.13 -9.13
C ASN A 35 16.20 0.43 -7.65
N ASN A 36 16.97 1.47 -7.38
CA ASN A 36 17.37 1.85 -6.02
C ASN A 36 16.66 3.11 -5.54
N MET A 37 15.56 3.49 -6.18
CA MET A 37 14.78 4.65 -5.78
C MET A 37 14.09 4.41 -4.44
N ILE A 38 14.18 5.40 -3.55
CA ILE A 38 13.50 5.37 -2.25
C ILE A 38 12.42 6.44 -2.26
N VAL A 39 11.19 6.04 -1.96
CA VAL A 39 10.04 6.95 -1.90
C VAL A 39 9.55 7.03 -0.45
N ILE A 40 9.45 8.24 0.07
CA ILE A 40 8.94 8.51 1.41
C ILE A 40 7.55 9.12 1.28
N ASN A 41 6.56 8.45 1.82
CA ASN A 41 5.17 8.93 1.82
C ASN A 41 4.67 9.12 3.24
N LYS A 42 3.73 10.04 3.41
CA LYS A 42 3.04 10.23 4.68
C LYS A 42 2.11 9.05 4.93
N LEU A 43 2.13 8.55 6.17
CA LEU A 43 1.24 7.46 6.58
C LEU A 43 -0.20 7.98 6.72
N THR A 44 -1.12 7.31 6.05
CA THR A 44 -2.56 7.64 6.16
C THR A 44 -3.10 7.19 7.52
N THR A 45 -4.05 7.96 8.09
CA THR A 45 -4.72 7.57 9.33
C THR A 45 -5.44 6.22 9.14
N GLU A 46 -5.50 5.42 10.19
CA GLU A 46 -6.04 4.05 10.18
C GLU A 46 -5.19 3.05 9.40
N ALA A 47 -3.99 3.44 8.95
CA ALA A 47 -3.08 2.50 8.30
C ALA A 47 -2.67 1.39 9.29
N PRO A 48 -2.88 0.11 8.94
CA PRO A 48 -2.49 -0.99 9.82
C PRO A 48 -0.99 -1.01 10.08
N LYS A 49 -0.61 -1.25 11.32
CA LYS A 49 0.79 -1.30 11.73
C LYS A 49 1.14 -2.72 12.18
N SER A 50 2.36 -3.14 11.89
CA SER A 50 2.87 -4.40 12.40
C SER A 50 2.99 -4.35 13.93
N ALA A 51 2.53 -5.41 14.59
CA ALA A 51 2.55 -5.48 16.05
C ALA A 51 3.96 -5.78 16.61
N GLY A 52 4.83 -6.41 15.84
CA GLY A 52 6.11 -6.89 16.37
C GLY A 52 7.33 -6.13 15.88
N ILE A 53 7.41 -5.87 14.58
CA ILE A 53 8.60 -5.29 13.95
C ILE A 53 8.21 -4.00 13.23
N SER A 54 8.77 -2.87 13.67
CA SER A 54 8.33 -1.54 13.22
C SER A 54 8.52 -1.26 11.73
N TRP A 55 9.47 -1.94 11.08
CA TRP A 55 9.71 -1.77 9.64
C TRP A 55 8.92 -2.75 8.77
N HIS A 56 8.20 -3.69 9.36
CA HIS A 56 7.33 -4.60 8.61
C HIS A 56 5.98 -3.95 8.34
N THR A 57 5.44 -4.21 7.16
CA THR A 57 4.10 -3.73 6.77
C THR A 57 3.11 -4.88 6.93
N ARG A 58 1.95 -4.58 7.50
CA ARG A 58 0.89 -5.58 7.60
C ARG A 58 0.32 -5.90 6.22
N LEU A 59 -0.12 -7.16 6.06
CA LEU A 59 -0.73 -7.64 4.82
C LEU A 59 -1.96 -6.80 4.42
N GLU A 60 -2.81 -6.45 5.40
CA GLU A 60 -4.00 -5.63 5.15
C GLU A 60 -3.65 -4.29 4.52
N LYS A 61 -2.56 -3.66 5.00
CA LYS A 61 -2.10 -2.40 4.44
C LYS A 61 -1.62 -2.57 2.99
N LEU A 62 -0.83 -3.61 2.72
CA LEU A 62 -0.34 -3.90 1.37
C LEU A 62 -1.49 -4.12 0.39
N LEU A 63 -2.48 -4.91 0.78
CA LEU A 63 -3.63 -5.22 -0.08
C LEU A 63 -4.41 -3.96 -0.47
N VAL A 64 -4.54 -3.01 0.44
CA VAL A 64 -5.21 -1.74 0.14
C VAL A 64 -4.31 -0.82 -0.69
N ASP A 65 -3.05 -0.71 -0.32
CA ASP A 65 -2.13 0.23 -0.98
C ASP A 65 -1.91 -0.10 -2.45
N ILE A 66 -1.84 -1.38 -2.84
CA ILE A 66 -1.69 -1.75 -4.25
C ILE A 66 -2.86 -1.30 -5.12
N VAL A 67 -4.03 -1.11 -4.51
CA VAL A 67 -5.23 -0.63 -5.21
C VAL A 67 -5.35 0.89 -5.14
N ALA A 68 -4.85 1.49 -4.07
CA ALA A 68 -5.07 2.91 -3.76
C ALA A 68 -3.91 3.82 -4.16
N ASP A 69 -2.68 3.34 -4.09
CA ASP A 69 -1.50 4.17 -4.31
C ASP A 69 -1.17 4.28 -5.81
N PRO A 70 -1.17 5.50 -6.40
CA PRO A 70 -0.86 5.66 -7.82
C PRO A 70 0.51 5.14 -8.23
N LEU A 71 1.50 5.19 -7.35
CA LEU A 71 2.84 4.69 -7.64
C LEU A 71 2.86 3.16 -7.71
N LEU A 72 2.10 2.51 -6.83
CA LEU A 72 2.00 1.05 -6.82
C LEU A 72 1.10 0.56 -7.96
N LEU A 73 0.09 1.33 -8.35
CA LEU A 73 -0.74 1.01 -9.52
C LEU A 73 0.08 0.89 -10.79
N ASP A 74 1.14 1.68 -10.90
CA ASP A 74 2.04 1.62 -12.05
C ASP A 74 2.90 0.36 -12.04
N SER A 75 3.17 -0.20 -10.87
CA SER A 75 4.03 -1.37 -10.70
C SER A 75 3.26 -2.69 -10.76
N VAL A 76 1.96 -2.67 -10.43
CA VAL A 76 1.12 -3.87 -10.35
C VAL A 76 -0.06 -3.70 -11.31
N SER A 77 -0.18 -4.61 -12.26
CA SER A 77 -1.29 -4.59 -13.22
C SER A 77 -2.61 -4.95 -12.54
N GLU A 78 -3.70 -4.28 -12.92
CA GLU A 78 -5.03 -4.60 -12.41
C GLU A 78 -5.44 -6.04 -12.66
N SER A 79 -4.94 -6.66 -13.74
CA SER A 79 -5.23 -8.06 -14.05
C SER A 79 -4.63 -9.03 -13.03
N GLU A 80 -3.66 -8.59 -12.23
CA GLU A 80 -3.02 -9.41 -11.20
C GLU A 80 -3.74 -9.33 -9.84
N TYR A 81 -4.59 -8.33 -9.61
CA TYR A 81 -5.28 -8.14 -8.35
C TYR A 81 -6.06 -9.37 -7.87
N PRO A 82 -6.85 -10.04 -8.72
CA PRO A 82 -7.59 -11.23 -8.27
C PRO A 82 -6.69 -12.31 -7.70
N THR A 83 -5.59 -12.63 -8.38
CA THR A 83 -4.63 -13.63 -7.93
C THR A 83 -3.95 -13.23 -6.62
N ILE A 84 -3.54 -11.97 -6.51
CA ILE A 84 -2.91 -11.47 -5.28
C ILE A 84 -3.87 -11.59 -4.09
N TYR A 85 -5.13 -11.20 -4.26
CA TYR A 85 -6.14 -11.27 -3.20
C TYR A 85 -6.48 -12.71 -2.85
N GLU A 86 -6.66 -13.58 -3.84
CA GLU A 86 -6.96 -15.00 -3.58
C GLU A 86 -5.80 -15.68 -2.84
N ASP A 87 -4.57 -15.43 -3.25
CA ASP A 87 -3.40 -15.99 -2.56
C ASP A 87 -3.30 -15.50 -1.12
N ALA A 88 -3.49 -14.20 -0.91
CA ALA A 88 -3.43 -13.61 0.43
C ALA A 88 -4.50 -14.21 1.36
N PHE A 89 -5.74 -14.32 0.89
CA PHE A 89 -6.84 -14.85 1.71
C PHE A 89 -6.75 -16.36 1.91
N SER A 90 -6.12 -17.09 0.98
CA SER A 90 -5.96 -18.54 1.13
C SER A 90 -4.78 -18.92 2.03
N MET A 91 -3.69 -18.14 1.98
CA MET A 91 -2.46 -18.47 2.72
C MET A 91 -2.42 -17.86 4.12
N TYR A 92 -3.16 -16.80 4.37
CA TYR A 92 -3.13 -16.04 5.62
C TYR A 92 -4.53 -15.75 6.14
N VAL A 93 -4.62 -15.51 7.45
CA VAL A 93 -5.86 -15.01 8.06
C VAL A 93 -5.84 -13.48 7.95
N VAL A 94 -6.62 -12.96 7.03
CA VAL A 94 -6.73 -11.51 6.80
C VAL A 94 -7.74 -10.92 7.79
N ASP A 95 -7.34 -9.86 8.49
CA ASP A 95 -8.25 -9.09 9.35
C ASP A 95 -9.13 -8.19 8.48
N GLU A 96 -10.33 -8.68 8.13
CA GLU A 96 -11.23 -7.99 7.22
C GLU A 96 -11.70 -6.64 7.75
N SER A 97 -11.94 -6.55 9.05
CA SER A 97 -12.35 -5.27 9.66
C SER A 97 -11.26 -4.22 9.52
N CYS A 98 -10.02 -4.59 9.76
CA CYS A 98 -8.86 -3.73 9.61
C CYS A 98 -8.67 -3.33 8.15
N LEU A 99 -8.78 -4.31 7.24
CA LEU A 99 -8.66 -4.10 5.80
C LEU A 99 -9.65 -3.05 5.29
N PHE A 100 -10.94 -3.25 5.59
CA PHE A 100 -11.98 -2.37 5.05
C PHE A 100 -12.02 -1.00 5.74
N ARG A 101 -11.63 -0.91 7.01
CA ARG A 101 -11.51 0.38 7.68
C ARG A 101 -10.43 1.24 7.03
N TYR A 102 -9.27 0.65 6.75
CA TYR A 102 -8.20 1.34 6.05
C TYR A 102 -8.59 1.64 4.60
N ALA A 103 -9.22 0.68 3.91
CA ALA A 103 -9.70 0.88 2.55
C ALA A 103 -10.68 2.06 2.44
N ALA A 104 -11.57 2.22 3.42
CA ALA A 104 -12.48 3.35 3.49
C ALA A 104 -11.72 4.69 3.66
N ARG A 105 -10.68 4.70 4.48
CA ARG A 105 -9.84 5.89 4.66
C ARG A 105 -9.09 6.25 3.37
N ARG A 106 -8.78 5.26 2.53
CA ARG A 106 -8.15 5.46 1.24
C ARG A 106 -9.17 5.62 0.09
N ALA A 107 -10.47 5.60 0.42
CA ALA A 107 -11.58 5.75 -0.54
C ALA A 107 -11.60 4.66 -1.63
N VAL A 108 -11.18 3.45 -1.31
CA VAL A 108 -11.17 2.30 -2.24
C VAL A 108 -11.92 1.08 -1.70
N ASP A 109 -12.67 1.23 -0.61
CA ASP A 109 -13.41 0.13 -0.01
C ASP A 109 -14.43 -0.50 -0.97
N LYS A 110 -15.15 0.34 -1.71
CA LYS A 110 -16.13 -0.13 -2.71
C LYS A 110 -15.44 -0.84 -3.88
N LYS A 111 -14.31 -0.32 -4.32
CA LYS A 111 -13.52 -0.93 -5.40
C LYS A 111 -13.01 -2.30 -5.00
N ILE A 112 -12.51 -2.44 -3.77
CA ILE A 112 -11.99 -3.72 -3.25
C ILE A 112 -13.14 -4.73 -3.07
N LYS A 113 -14.28 -4.30 -2.53
CA LYS A 113 -15.44 -5.18 -2.39
C LYS A 113 -15.93 -5.70 -3.74
N LYS A 114 -15.98 -4.83 -4.73
CA LYS A 114 -16.36 -5.20 -6.10
C LYS A 114 -15.36 -6.20 -6.69
N LEU A 115 -14.08 -5.95 -6.52
CA LEU A 115 -13.02 -6.84 -6.97
C LEU A 115 -13.19 -8.24 -6.37
N ILE A 116 -13.36 -8.33 -5.06
CA ILE A 116 -13.54 -9.60 -4.36
C ILE A 116 -14.79 -10.34 -4.84
N ARG A 117 -15.90 -9.63 -4.96
CA ARG A 117 -17.17 -10.23 -5.37
C ARG A 117 -17.18 -10.71 -6.82
N GLU A 118 -16.62 -9.93 -7.74
CA GLU A 118 -16.75 -10.18 -9.18
C GLU A 118 -15.56 -10.91 -9.79
N LYS A 119 -14.38 -10.82 -9.21
CA LYS A 119 -13.14 -11.31 -9.82
C LYS A 119 -12.45 -12.41 -9.03
N THR A 120 -12.93 -12.73 -7.83
CA THR A 120 -12.33 -13.76 -6.99
C THR A 120 -13.39 -14.73 -6.47
N ASN A 121 -12.90 -15.85 -5.91
CA ASN A 121 -13.73 -16.84 -5.22
C ASN A 121 -13.69 -16.66 -3.70
N ILE A 122 -13.22 -15.54 -3.22
CA ILE A 122 -13.09 -15.25 -1.80
C ILE A 122 -14.49 -15.07 -1.19
N THR A 123 -14.74 -15.75 -0.07
CA THR A 123 -15.92 -15.53 0.76
C THR A 123 -15.53 -14.73 1.97
N LEU A 124 -16.07 -13.53 2.10
CA LEU A 124 -15.80 -12.68 3.25
C LEU A 124 -16.55 -13.21 4.47
N ARG A 125 -15.88 -13.18 5.63
CA ARG A 125 -16.46 -13.63 6.90
C ARG A 125 -17.38 -12.58 7.50
N THR A 126 -17.09 -11.30 7.24
CA THR A 126 -17.90 -10.19 7.73
C THR A 126 -18.82 -9.70 6.62
N LYS A 127 -20.12 -9.60 6.93
CA LYS A 127 -21.09 -9.02 6.02
C LYS A 127 -21.04 -7.50 6.15
N ARG A 128 -20.57 -6.84 5.15
CA ARG A 128 -20.60 -5.38 5.09
C ARG A 128 -21.05 -4.89 3.74
#